data_6f4e197604eca760c279b0db8bf55f4b
#
_entry.id   6f4e197604eca760c279b0db8bf55f4b
#
_cell.length_a   1.000
_cell.length_b   1.000
_cell.length_c   1.000
_cell.angle_alpha   90.00
_cell.angle_beta   90.00
_cell.angle_gamma   90.00
#
_symmetry.space_group_name_H-M   'P 1'
#
loop_
_entity.id
_entity.type
_entity.pdbx_description
1 polymer ?
#
loop_
_entity_poly.entity_id
_entity_poly.type
_entity_poly.pdbx_seq_one_letter_code
_entity_poly.pdbx_strand_id
1 'polypeptide(L)'
;MSAAFVERLRAHFADGTVTVARNEVVLEVAPAQWHLVCEQLRDTFGFELCMDVSGVDYLGYGSDEWDTTDVSSEGFSRGVEGRGPGRFKWGETTSEREEHLVAAPSRRFAVVAQLLSMQHNQRLTVRAFCADDTLPVIASV
;
A
#
# COMPACT_ATOMS: atom_id res chain seq x y z
N MET A 1 -16.08 -10.74 7.16
CA MET A 1 -16.13 -9.34 7.63
C MET A 1 -17.56 -8.84 7.63
N SER A 2 -17.97 -8.05 8.66
CA SER A 2 -19.37 -7.61 8.79
C SER A 2 -19.64 -6.38 7.91
N ALA A 3 -20.75 -6.40 7.15
CA ALA A 3 -21.21 -5.25 6.37
C ALA A 3 -21.42 -3.99 7.26
N ALA A 4 -21.93 -4.21 8.48
CA ALA A 4 -22.13 -3.13 9.45
C ALA A 4 -20.83 -2.41 9.85
N PHE A 5 -19.71 -3.14 9.92
CA PHE A 5 -18.41 -2.54 10.18
C PHE A 5 -17.96 -1.63 9.03
N VAL A 6 -18.13 -2.07 7.79
CA VAL A 6 -17.77 -1.28 6.61
C VAL A 6 -18.60 0.01 6.52
N GLU A 7 -19.90 -0.08 6.79
CA GLU A 7 -20.77 1.10 6.82
C GLU A 7 -20.40 2.07 7.94
N ARG A 8 -20.03 1.55 9.11
CA ARG A 8 -19.55 2.39 10.22
C ARG A 8 -18.26 3.12 9.89
N LEU A 9 -17.32 2.44 9.19
CA LEU A 9 -16.09 3.08 8.69
C LEU A 9 -16.40 4.19 7.68
N ARG A 10 -17.26 3.92 6.69
CA ARG A 10 -17.66 4.90 5.69
C ARG A 10 -18.33 6.13 6.30
N ALA A 11 -19.20 5.90 7.28
CA ALA A 11 -19.90 7.00 7.96
C ALA A 11 -18.95 7.86 8.80
N HIS A 12 -17.95 7.25 9.43
CA HIS A 12 -17.02 7.97 10.30
C HIS A 12 -15.89 8.67 9.52
N PHE A 13 -15.36 8.01 8.51
CA PHE A 13 -14.28 8.54 7.66
C PHE A 13 -14.82 8.95 6.28
N ALA A 14 -15.74 9.92 6.28
CA ALA A 14 -16.42 10.35 5.06
C ALA A 14 -15.47 10.93 3.98
N ASP A 15 -14.35 11.51 4.41
CA ASP A 15 -13.30 12.04 3.51
C ASP A 15 -12.35 10.93 3.00
N GLY A 16 -12.42 9.74 3.57
CA GLY A 16 -11.64 8.58 3.17
C GLY A 16 -12.37 7.69 2.16
N THR A 17 -11.61 6.86 1.47
CA THR A 17 -12.17 5.87 0.55
C THR A 17 -12.08 4.47 1.16
N VAL A 18 -13.22 3.83 1.40
CA VAL A 18 -13.28 2.45 1.90
C VAL A 18 -13.52 1.49 0.74
N THR A 19 -12.52 0.66 0.44
CA THR A 19 -12.57 -0.39 -0.57
C THR A 19 -12.67 -1.75 0.12
N VAL A 20 -13.53 -2.62 -0.41
CA VAL A 20 -13.67 -4.01 0.04
C VAL A 20 -13.39 -4.93 -1.14
N ALA A 21 -12.34 -5.72 -1.04
CA ALA A 21 -11.99 -6.71 -2.05
C ALA A 21 -11.47 -7.98 -1.37
N ARG A 22 -11.85 -9.15 -1.90
CA ARG A 22 -11.38 -10.48 -1.40
C ARG A 22 -11.54 -10.67 0.11
N ASN A 23 -12.61 -10.11 0.68
CA ASN A 23 -12.90 -10.11 2.11
C ASN A 23 -11.89 -9.29 2.97
N GLU A 24 -11.15 -8.41 2.36
CA GLU A 24 -10.27 -7.45 3.01
C GLU A 24 -10.84 -6.04 2.87
N VAL A 25 -10.62 -5.21 3.90
CA VAL A 25 -11.03 -3.81 3.90
C VAL A 25 -9.81 -2.93 3.90
N VAL A 26 -9.78 -1.99 2.96
CA VAL A 26 -8.75 -0.96 2.86
C VAL A 26 -9.41 0.40 3.06
N LEU A 27 -8.91 1.16 4.01
CA LEU A 27 -9.26 2.56 4.22
C LEU A 27 -8.12 3.42 3.65
N GLU A 28 -8.39 4.14 2.58
CA GLU A 28 -7.45 5.11 2.02
C GLU A 28 -7.78 6.51 2.53
N VAL A 29 -6.78 7.20 3.06
CA VAL A 29 -6.92 8.52 3.66
C VAL A 29 -5.87 9.50 3.13
N ALA A 30 -6.15 10.79 3.26
CA ALA A 30 -5.17 11.81 2.94
C ALA A 30 -3.96 11.75 3.89
N PRO A 31 -2.73 12.00 3.41
CA PRO A 31 -1.53 11.92 4.25
C PRO A 31 -1.57 12.87 5.47
N ALA A 32 -2.22 14.03 5.34
CA ALA A 32 -2.39 14.95 6.46
C ALA A 32 -3.31 14.43 7.58
N GLN A 33 -4.20 13.49 7.25
CA GLN A 33 -5.12 12.88 8.22
C GLN A 33 -4.60 11.56 8.80
N TRP A 34 -3.50 11.03 8.28
CA TRP A 34 -2.96 9.72 8.60
C TRP A 34 -2.86 9.46 10.11
N HIS A 35 -2.18 10.34 10.84
CA HIS A 35 -1.97 10.19 12.27
C HIS A 35 -3.29 10.19 13.05
N LEU A 36 -4.15 11.18 12.80
CA LEU A 36 -5.45 11.32 13.46
C LEU A 36 -6.36 10.11 13.20
N VAL A 37 -6.37 9.60 11.97
CA VAL A 37 -7.15 8.41 11.61
C VAL A 37 -6.66 7.19 12.36
N CYS A 38 -5.35 6.98 12.47
CA CYS A 38 -4.79 5.86 13.23
C CYS A 38 -5.13 5.95 14.72
N GLU A 39 -5.11 7.15 15.31
CA GLU A 39 -5.57 7.35 16.70
C GLU A 39 -7.06 7.01 16.87
N GLN A 40 -7.92 7.50 15.97
CA GLN A 40 -9.36 7.20 16.01
C GLN A 40 -9.65 5.72 15.81
N LEU A 41 -8.91 5.04 14.94
CA LEU A 41 -9.04 3.59 14.76
C LEU A 41 -8.67 2.82 16.02
N ARG A 42 -7.62 3.24 16.73
CA ARG A 42 -7.25 2.67 18.03
C ARG A 42 -8.33 2.93 19.09
N ASP A 43 -8.73 4.21 19.28
CA ASP A 43 -9.49 4.64 20.45
C ASP A 43 -11.00 4.43 20.26
N THR A 44 -11.54 4.57 19.04
CA THR A 44 -12.98 4.50 18.76
C THR A 44 -13.39 3.17 18.15
N PHE A 45 -12.52 2.57 17.31
CA PHE A 45 -12.82 1.32 16.61
C PHE A 45 -12.20 0.09 17.27
N GLY A 46 -11.32 0.27 18.27
CA GLY A 46 -10.72 -0.81 19.02
C GLY A 46 -9.68 -1.62 18.23
N PHE A 47 -8.93 -0.97 17.35
CA PHE A 47 -7.76 -1.58 16.70
C PHE A 47 -6.53 -1.40 17.58
N GLU A 48 -6.42 -2.26 18.57
CA GLU A 48 -5.40 -2.20 19.60
C GLU A 48 -4.01 -2.69 19.17
N LEU A 49 -3.93 -3.36 18.03
CA LEU A 49 -2.68 -3.92 17.53
C LEU A 49 -2.34 -3.37 16.15
N CYS A 50 -1.22 -2.66 16.05
CA CYS A 50 -0.55 -2.37 14.79
C CYS A 50 0.39 -3.53 14.46
N MET A 51 0.03 -4.33 13.46
CA MET A 51 0.78 -5.53 13.08
C MET A 51 2.01 -5.19 12.25
N ASP A 52 1.88 -4.21 11.38
CA ASP A 52 2.95 -3.77 10.47
C ASP A 52 2.68 -2.35 9.96
N VAL A 53 3.78 -1.64 9.69
CA VAL A 53 3.77 -0.35 8.97
C VAL A 53 4.85 -0.41 7.91
N SER A 54 4.46 -0.31 6.66
CA SER A 54 5.36 -0.44 5.52
C SER A 54 5.29 0.78 4.60
N GLY A 55 6.44 1.23 4.11
CA GLY A 55 6.54 2.12 2.97
C GLY A 55 6.48 1.31 1.66
N VAL A 56 5.68 1.74 0.72
CA VAL A 56 5.47 1.06 -0.56
C VAL A 56 5.79 2.02 -1.70
N ASP A 57 6.65 1.59 -2.64
CA ASP A 57 6.85 2.25 -3.92
C ASP A 57 6.04 1.49 -4.99
N TYR A 58 5.07 2.16 -5.58
CA TYR A 58 4.22 1.60 -6.64
C TYR A 58 4.82 1.75 -8.05
N LEU A 59 6.10 2.15 -8.15
CA LEU A 59 6.79 2.23 -9.44
C LEU A 59 6.74 0.88 -10.15
N GLY A 60 6.16 0.84 -11.34
CA GLY A 60 6.02 -0.39 -12.12
C GLY A 60 4.91 -1.35 -11.63
N TYR A 61 4.16 -1.01 -10.58
CA TYR A 61 3.09 -1.87 -10.09
C TYR A 61 1.98 -2.07 -11.12
N GLY A 62 1.79 -3.33 -11.52
CA GLY A 62 0.76 -3.73 -12.48
C GLY A 62 1.16 -3.57 -13.96
N SER A 63 2.35 -3.03 -14.25
CA SER A 63 2.89 -2.90 -15.61
C SER A 63 3.92 -3.97 -15.96
N ASP A 64 4.58 -4.54 -14.95
CA ASP A 64 5.59 -5.55 -15.15
C ASP A 64 5.00 -6.95 -14.96
N GLU A 65 5.15 -7.81 -15.96
CA GLU A 65 4.87 -9.23 -15.80
C GLU A 65 6.04 -9.92 -15.09
N TRP A 66 5.70 -10.85 -14.20
CA TRP A 66 6.70 -11.69 -13.56
C TRP A 66 7.18 -12.74 -14.57
N ASP A 67 8.33 -12.53 -15.18
CA ASP A 67 8.97 -13.51 -16.02
C ASP A 67 9.82 -14.48 -15.17
N THR A 68 9.35 -15.72 -15.06
CA THR A 68 10.04 -16.79 -14.33
C THR A 68 10.83 -17.73 -15.23
N THR A 69 10.85 -17.48 -16.53
CA THR A 69 11.44 -18.40 -17.52
C THR A 69 12.94 -18.60 -17.27
N ASP A 70 13.65 -17.53 -16.93
CA ASP A 70 15.09 -17.59 -16.65
C ASP A 70 15.42 -18.17 -15.26
N VAL A 71 14.47 -18.12 -14.34
CA VAL A 71 14.64 -18.63 -12.97
C VAL A 71 14.60 -20.15 -12.93
N SER A 72 13.83 -20.78 -13.84
CA SER A 72 13.66 -22.22 -13.88
C SER A 72 14.82 -22.97 -14.54
N SER A 73 15.63 -22.30 -15.37
CA SER A 73 16.75 -22.90 -16.06
C SER A 73 18.04 -23.01 -15.22
N GLU A 74 18.20 -22.13 -14.22
CA GLU A 74 19.44 -22.02 -13.43
C GLU A 74 19.23 -22.33 -11.93
N GLY A 75 18.05 -22.82 -11.55
CA GLY A 75 17.70 -23.06 -10.16
C GLY A 75 17.28 -21.77 -9.46
N PHE A 76 16.88 -21.90 -8.20
CA PHE A 76 16.43 -20.79 -7.35
C PHE A 76 17.64 -19.94 -6.90
N SER A 77 18.39 -19.44 -7.82
CA SER A 77 19.33 -18.37 -7.56
C SER A 77 18.52 -17.13 -7.31
N ARG A 78 18.73 -16.47 -6.21
CA ARG A 78 18.01 -15.28 -5.75
C ARG A 78 18.05 -14.14 -6.75
N GLY A 79 17.66 -14.48 -7.94
CA GLY A 79 17.37 -13.58 -9.01
C GLY A 79 18.52 -12.70 -9.44
N VAL A 80 19.72 -13.16 -9.51
CA VAL A 80 20.85 -12.32 -9.84
C VAL A 80 20.88 -11.99 -11.34
N GLU A 81 20.27 -12.79 -12.20
CA GLU A 81 20.42 -12.63 -13.65
C GLU A 81 19.12 -12.55 -14.45
N GLY A 82 17.94 -12.69 -13.85
CA GLY A 82 16.67 -12.61 -14.56
C GLY A 82 16.22 -11.17 -14.84
N ARG A 83 15.43 -10.99 -15.87
CA ARG A 83 14.74 -9.75 -16.22
C ARG A 83 13.40 -9.65 -15.48
N GLY A 84 13.39 -9.92 -14.19
CA GLY A 84 12.16 -9.89 -13.40
C GLY A 84 11.71 -8.48 -13.02
N PRO A 85 10.46 -8.32 -12.58
CA PRO A 85 9.95 -7.06 -12.04
C PRO A 85 10.86 -6.55 -10.91
N GLY A 86 11.09 -5.25 -10.88
CA GLY A 86 11.96 -4.62 -9.91
C GLY A 86 13.46 -4.70 -10.21
N ARG A 87 13.86 -5.26 -11.34
CA ARG A 87 15.26 -5.24 -11.78
C ARG A 87 15.50 -4.13 -12.76
N PHE A 88 16.45 -3.32 -12.39
CA PHE A 88 16.90 -2.23 -13.22
C PHE A 88 17.82 -2.78 -14.31
N LYS A 89 17.51 -2.53 -15.56
CA LYS A 89 18.55 -2.52 -16.57
C LYS A 89 19.40 -1.28 -16.32
N TRP A 90 20.60 -1.51 -15.85
CA TRP A 90 21.61 -0.46 -15.76
C TRP A 90 21.83 0.12 -17.16
N GLY A 91 21.39 1.34 -17.39
CA GLY A 91 21.50 2.03 -18.68
C GLY A 91 20.19 2.44 -19.33
N GLU A 92 19.02 2.00 -18.82
CA GLU A 92 17.74 2.61 -19.21
C GLU A 92 17.58 3.92 -18.47
N THR A 93 17.34 4.98 -19.24
CA THR A 93 17.09 6.31 -18.66
C THR A 93 15.75 6.33 -17.94
N THR A 94 15.70 7.01 -16.81
CA THR A 94 14.51 7.16 -15.95
C THR A 94 13.27 7.60 -16.74
N SER A 95 13.45 8.31 -17.86
CA SER A 95 12.37 8.81 -18.72
C SER A 95 11.57 7.72 -19.43
N GLU A 96 12.19 6.62 -19.87
CA GLU A 96 11.46 5.50 -20.52
C GLU A 96 10.62 4.71 -19.51
N ARG A 97 10.97 4.81 -18.24
CA ARG A 97 10.30 4.17 -17.13
C ARG A 97 9.11 4.96 -16.64
N GLU A 98 9.20 6.27 -16.68
CA GLU A 98 8.15 7.19 -16.26
C GLU A 98 6.96 7.21 -17.23
N GLU A 99 7.18 6.96 -18.52
CA GLU A 99 6.12 6.92 -19.53
C GLU A 99 5.14 5.74 -19.33
N HIS A 100 5.56 4.65 -18.71
CA HIS A 100 4.68 3.54 -18.35
C HIS A 100 3.94 3.74 -17.01
N LEU A 101 4.36 4.70 -16.23
CA LEU A 101 3.75 5.04 -14.94
C LEU A 101 2.69 6.13 -15.10
N VAL A 102 1.66 5.89 -15.88
CA VAL A 102 0.49 6.77 -15.97
C VAL A 102 -0.45 6.63 -14.75
N ALA A 103 0.08 6.24 -13.61
CA ALA A 103 -0.55 6.59 -12.35
C ALA A 103 -0.27 8.06 -12.08
N ALA A 104 -1.28 8.81 -11.64
CA ALA A 104 -1.09 10.21 -11.25
C ALA A 104 0.18 10.34 -10.40
N PRO A 105 1.08 11.31 -10.69
CA PRO A 105 2.39 11.43 -10.04
C PRO A 105 2.33 11.37 -8.50
N SER A 106 1.23 11.81 -7.92
CA SER A 106 0.97 11.80 -6.48
C SER A 106 0.63 10.43 -5.85
N ARG A 107 0.74 9.33 -6.58
CA ARG A 107 0.36 7.98 -6.10
C ARG A 107 1.50 6.95 -6.18
N ARG A 108 2.72 7.41 -6.28
CA ARG A 108 3.88 6.53 -6.33
C ARG A 108 4.22 5.94 -4.97
N PHE A 109 4.39 6.78 -3.96
CA PHE A 109 4.76 6.34 -2.63
C PHE A 109 3.57 6.32 -1.69
N ALA A 110 3.42 5.26 -0.93
CA ALA A 110 2.39 5.15 0.09
C ALA A 110 2.95 4.57 1.38
N VAL A 111 2.34 4.95 2.50
CA VAL A 111 2.44 4.20 3.74
C VAL A 111 1.22 3.29 3.86
N VAL A 112 1.45 2.09 4.35
CA VAL A 112 0.43 1.09 4.60
C VAL A 112 0.59 0.58 6.02
N ALA A 113 -0.48 0.66 6.82
CA ALA A 113 -0.54 0.04 8.14
C ALA A 113 -1.53 -1.13 8.13
N GLN A 114 -1.12 -2.24 8.72
CA GLN A 114 -1.95 -3.41 8.95
C GLN A 114 -2.41 -3.43 10.41
N LEU A 115 -3.69 -3.23 10.63
CA LEU A 115 -4.28 -3.14 11.96
C LEU A 115 -5.13 -4.37 12.26
N LEU A 116 -5.10 -4.79 13.53
CA LEU A 116 -5.90 -5.89 14.04
C LEU A 116 -6.63 -5.48 15.31
N SER A 117 -7.94 -5.71 15.32
CA SER A 117 -8.72 -5.72 16.54
C SER A 117 -8.88 -7.16 17.03
N MET A 118 -8.27 -7.47 18.16
CA MET A 118 -8.42 -8.75 18.83
C MET A 118 -9.84 -8.88 19.42
N GLN A 119 -10.34 -7.79 19.98
CA GLN A 119 -11.67 -7.74 20.59
C GLN A 119 -12.78 -8.03 19.59
N HIS A 120 -12.68 -7.48 18.38
CA HIS A 120 -13.70 -7.62 17.33
C HIS A 120 -13.36 -8.68 16.29
N ASN A 121 -12.18 -9.31 16.38
CA ASN A 121 -11.63 -10.23 15.38
C ASN A 121 -11.72 -9.64 13.96
N GLN A 122 -11.23 -8.41 13.82
CA GLN A 122 -11.29 -7.65 12.57
C GLN A 122 -9.90 -7.18 12.16
N ARG A 123 -9.63 -7.22 10.86
CA ARG A 123 -8.43 -6.66 10.25
C ARG A 123 -8.81 -5.46 9.39
N LEU A 124 -7.92 -4.50 9.34
CA LEU A 124 -8.06 -3.31 8.51
C LEU A 124 -6.70 -2.93 7.95
N THR A 125 -6.66 -2.66 6.67
CA THR A 125 -5.52 -2.01 6.04
C THR A 125 -5.81 -0.52 5.93
N VAL A 126 -4.93 0.32 6.45
CA VAL A 126 -4.98 1.76 6.25
C VAL A 126 -3.88 2.15 5.29
N ARG A 127 -4.19 2.98 4.32
CA ARG A 127 -3.23 3.44 3.31
C ARG A 127 -3.34 4.94 3.13
N ALA A 128 -2.19 5.61 3.02
CA ALA A 128 -2.10 7.00 2.60
C ALA A 128 -0.99 7.16 1.56
N PHE A 129 -1.30 7.84 0.45
CA PHE A 129 -0.29 8.19 -0.54
C PHE A 129 0.43 9.46 -0.13
N CYS A 130 1.76 9.48 -0.26
CA CYS A 130 2.55 10.66 0.02
C CYS A 130 2.24 11.75 -1.01
N ALA A 131 2.29 13.00 -0.58
CA ALA A 131 2.02 14.15 -1.46
C ALA A 131 3.19 14.48 -2.38
N ASP A 132 4.41 14.07 -2.00
CA ASP A 132 5.65 14.34 -2.71
C ASP A 132 6.29 13.02 -3.15
N ASP A 133 6.55 12.91 -4.44
CA ASP A 133 7.21 11.74 -5.03
C ASP A 133 8.75 11.85 -5.03
N THR A 134 9.30 13.02 -4.68
CA THR A 134 10.74 13.25 -4.62
C THR A 134 11.28 12.96 -3.21
N LEU A 135 10.58 13.45 -2.19
CA LEU A 135 10.92 13.23 -0.79
C LEU A 135 9.64 12.79 -0.03
N PRO A 136 9.25 11.52 -0.12
CA PRO A 136 8.05 11.03 0.52
C PRO A 136 8.20 11.04 2.03
N VAL A 137 7.40 11.85 2.71
CA VAL A 137 7.37 11.97 4.17
C VAL A 137 5.94 11.84 4.66
N ILE A 138 5.76 11.10 5.75
CA ILE A 138 4.49 10.98 6.46
C ILE A 138 4.72 11.01 7.96
N ALA A 139 3.73 11.48 8.71
CA ALA A 139 3.80 11.48 10.16
C ALA A 139 3.91 10.05 10.73
N SER A 140 4.69 9.87 11.79
CA SER A 140 4.74 8.62 12.54
C SER A 140 3.44 8.39 13.30
N VAL A 141 3.07 7.16 13.52
CA VAL A 141 1.93 6.69 14.32
C VAL A 141 2.40 5.88 15.51
#